data_8d1e89e3fd7864ecc92863a5bd8dc8f5
#
_entry.id   8d1e89e3fd7864ecc92863a5bd8dc8f5
#
_cell.length_a   1.000
_cell.length_b   1.000
_cell.length_c   1.000
_cell.angle_alpha   90.00
_cell.angle_beta   90.00
_cell.angle_gamma   90.00
#
_symmetry.space_group_name_H-M   'P 1'
#
loop_
_entity.id
_entity.type
_entity.pdbx_description
1 polymer ?
#
loop_
_entity_poly.entity_id
_entity_poly.type
_entity_poly.pdbx_seq_one_letter_code
_entity_poly.pdbx_strand_id
1 'polypeptide(L)' 'MRNKNVQPRINYEPEADVLTYEITNQPIDYAKEIGNFVVHFTKNNIPVLVEILEATKFLKKAEKLTSKTANLSLSGAR' A
#
# COMPACT_ATOMS: atom_id res chain seq x y z
N MET A 1 5.33 3.33 24.91
CA MET A 1 5.37 3.07 24.56
C MET A 1 5.15 2.84 23.82
N ARG A 2 5.23 2.64 23.35
CA ARG A 2 5.18 2.36 22.64
C ARG A 2 4.95 1.77 21.91
N ASN A 3 5.02 1.95 21.63
CA ASN A 3 4.90 1.54 20.74
C ASN A 3 4.93 0.40 19.98
N LYS A 4 5.24 -0.53 20.06
CA LYS A 4 5.25 -1.74 19.35
C LYS A 4 3.89 -2.16 18.83
N ASN A 5 2.89 -1.69 19.43
CA ASN A 5 1.54 -1.96 18.95
C ASN A 5 1.19 -1.20 17.72
N VAL A 6 2.08 -0.37 17.28
CA VAL A 6 1.82 0.48 16.14
C VAL A 6 2.46 -0.03 14.89
N GLN A 7 2.88 -1.26 14.92
CA GLN A 7 3.51 -1.83 13.74
C GLN A 7 2.50 -2.00 12.63
N PRO A 8 2.87 -1.64 11.41
CA PRO A 8 1.96 -1.80 10.28
C PRO A 8 1.65 -3.27 10.04
N ARG A 9 0.46 -3.52 9.55
CA ARG A 9 0.05 -4.87 9.24
C ARG A 9 -0.38 -4.95 7.79
N ILE A 10 0.07 -6.00 7.14
CA ILE A 10 -0.27 -6.24 5.74
C ILE A 10 -1.11 -7.48 5.66
N ASN A 11 -2.20 -7.38 4.91
CA ASN A 11 -3.10 -8.49 4.73
C ASN A 11 -3.57 -8.54 3.30
N TYR A 12 -3.62 -9.74 2.74
CA TYR A 12 -4.09 -9.92 1.38
C TYR A 12 -5.34 -10.78 1.37
N GLU A 13 -6.35 -10.32 0.68
CA GLU A 13 -7.61 -11.02 0.56
C GLU A 13 -7.72 -11.59 -0.84
N PRO A 14 -7.48 -12.88 -1.03
CA PRO A 14 -7.42 -13.41 -2.40
C PRO A 14 -8.74 -13.35 -3.14
N GLU A 15 -9.85 -13.50 -2.46
CA GLU A 15 -11.14 -13.50 -3.13
C GLU A 15 -11.48 -12.17 -3.75
N ALA A 16 -11.13 -11.12 -3.06
CA ALA A 16 -11.39 -9.77 -3.56
C ALA A 16 -10.18 -9.20 -4.28
N ASP A 17 -9.04 -9.85 -4.18
CA ASP A 17 -7.80 -9.37 -4.76
C ASP A 17 -7.46 -7.98 -4.22
N VAL A 18 -7.54 -7.85 -2.91
CA VAL A 18 -7.28 -6.59 -2.23
C VAL A 18 -6.16 -6.78 -1.22
N LEU A 19 -5.17 -5.92 -1.31
CA LEU A 19 -4.09 -5.90 -0.35
C LEU A 19 -4.32 -4.72 0.58
N THR A 20 -4.29 -4.96 1.88
CA THR A 20 -4.46 -3.89 2.85
C THR A 20 -3.18 -3.69 3.62
N TYR A 21 -2.90 -2.44 3.89
CA TYR A 21 -1.75 -2.04 4.66
C TYR A 21 -2.26 -1.16 5.79
N GLU A 22 -2.27 -1.71 6.98
CA GLU A 22 -2.80 -1.00 8.14
C GLU A 22 -1.67 -0.28 8.85
N ILE A 23 -1.74 1.03 8.87
CA ILE A 23 -0.67 1.85 9.43
C ILE A 23 -0.84 2.02 10.93
N THR A 24 -2.07 2.27 11.33
CA THR A 24 -2.38 2.47 12.73
C THR A 24 -3.79 1.96 12.98
N ASN A 25 -4.17 1.85 14.24
CA ASN A 25 -5.52 1.38 14.55
C ASN A 25 -6.44 2.51 15.00
N GLN A 26 -6.11 3.73 14.64
CA GLN A 26 -6.95 4.86 15.01
C GLN A 26 -8.26 4.83 14.25
N PRO A 27 -9.29 5.50 14.76
CA PRO A 27 -10.60 5.48 14.10
C PRO A 27 -10.57 6.14 12.74
N ILE A 28 -11.27 5.51 11.81
CA ILE A 28 -11.35 6.02 10.44
C ILE A 28 -12.53 6.97 10.34
N ASP A 29 -12.30 8.10 9.69
CA ASP A 29 -13.34 9.09 9.48
C ASP A 29 -13.78 9.15 8.03
N TYR A 30 -12.85 9.13 7.10
CA TYR A 30 -13.18 9.22 5.68
C TYR A 30 -12.11 8.53 4.85
N ALA A 31 -12.41 8.36 3.56
CA ALA A 31 -11.49 7.70 2.66
C ALA A 31 -11.42 8.48 1.35
N LYS A 32 -10.28 8.34 0.68
CA LYS A 32 -10.08 8.93 -0.64
C LYS A 32 -9.58 7.85 -1.59
N GLU A 33 -10.04 7.93 -2.82
CA GLU A 33 -9.64 7.00 -3.85
C GLU A 33 -8.67 7.68 -4.81
N ILE A 34 -7.55 7.01 -5.06
CA ILE A 34 -6.57 7.49 -6.01
C ILE A 34 -6.18 6.30 -6.87
N GLY A 35 -6.69 6.28 -8.12
CA GLY A 35 -6.46 5.13 -8.96
C GLY A 35 -7.09 3.92 -8.34
N ASN A 36 -6.31 2.88 -8.13
CA ASN A 36 -6.80 1.68 -7.46
C ASN A 36 -6.37 1.63 -6.01
N PHE A 37 -6.03 2.77 -5.44
CA PHE A 37 -5.71 2.88 -4.02
C PHE A 37 -6.88 3.53 -3.31
N VAL A 38 -7.20 3.02 -2.12
CA VAL A 38 -8.18 3.66 -1.25
C VAL A 38 -7.46 3.92 0.07
N VAL A 39 -7.37 5.18 0.45
CA VAL A 39 -6.67 5.53 1.67
C VAL A 39 -7.68 6.05 2.68
N HIS A 40 -7.69 5.45 3.85
CA HIS A 40 -8.60 5.82 4.92
C HIS A 40 -7.87 6.69 5.93
N PHE A 41 -8.53 7.75 6.35
CA PHE A 41 -7.92 8.76 7.21
C PHE A 41 -8.71 8.95 8.49
N THR A 42 -8.01 9.45 9.49
CA THR A 42 -8.69 9.92 10.69
C THR A 42 -9.32 11.28 10.40
N LYS A 43 -10.05 11.77 11.38
CA LYS A 43 -10.61 13.11 11.31
C LYS A 43 -9.52 14.17 11.12
N ASN A 44 -8.34 13.91 11.64
CA ASN A 44 -7.22 14.84 11.53
C ASN A 44 -6.32 14.59 10.34
N ASN A 45 -6.83 13.81 9.37
CA ASN A 45 -6.11 13.57 8.12
C ASN A 45 -4.86 12.71 8.26
N ILE A 46 -4.87 11.85 9.25
CA ILE A 46 -3.76 10.92 9.44
C ILE A 46 -4.13 9.63 8.73
N PRO A 47 -3.27 9.14 7.85
CA PRO A 47 -3.60 7.88 7.16
C PRO A 47 -3.59 6.69 8.10
N VAL A 48 -4.64 5.91 8.03
CA VAL A 48 -4.84 4.76 8.90
C VAL A 48 -4.67 3.46 8.15
N LEU A 49 -5.21 3.40 6.94
CA LEU A 49 -5.28 2.15 6.21
C LEU A 49 -5.23 2.44 4.72
N VAL A 50 -4.45 1.65 4.01
CA VAL A 50 -4.39 1.75 2.56
C VAL A 50 -4.87 0.44 1.99
N GLU A 51 -5.80 0.51 1.04
CA GLU A 51 -6.25 -0.67 0.31
C GLU A 51 -5.81 -0.54 -1.12
N ILE A 52 -5.22 -1.61 -1.64
CA ILE A 52 -4.83 -1.66 -3.03
C ILE A 52 -5.76 -2.64 -3.72
N LEU A 53 -6.62 -2.11 -4.57
CA LEU A 53 -7.58 -2.91 -5.30
C LEU A 53 -6.91 -3.52 -6.52
N GLU A 54 -7.39 -4.68 -6.92
CA GLU A 54 -6.77 -5.41 -8.01
C GLU A 54 -5.28 -5.57 -7.76
N ALA A 55 -4.97 -6.09 -6.60
CA ALA A 55 -3.60 -6.11 -6.12
C ALA A 55 -2.67 -6.91 -7.03
N THR A 56 -3.16 -7.98 -7.63
CA THR A 56 -2.29 -8.76 -8.53
C THR A 56 -1.86 -7.94 -9.73
N LYS A 57 -2.75 -7.13 -10.26
CA LYS A 57 -2.39 -6.26 -11.38
C LYS A 57 -1.35 -5.25 -10.97
N PHE A 58 -1.55 -4.67 -9.80
CA PHE A 58 -0.61 -3.71 -9.26
C PHE A 58 0.76 -4.34 -9.07
N LEU A 59 0.78 -5.52 -8.52
CA LEU A 59 2.05 -6.21 -8.26
C LEU A 59 2.77 -6.55 -9.56
N LYS A 60 2.02 -6.92 -10.58
CA LYS A 60 2.61 -7.21 -11.87
C LYS A 60 3.23 -5.98 -12.49
N LYS A 61 2.54 -4.87 -12.37
CA LYS A 61 3.06 -3.60 -12.86
C LYS A 61 4.32 -3.20 -12.12
N ALA A 62 4.29 -3.34 -10.81
CA ALA A 62 5.44 -3.00 -9.99
C ALA A 62 6.62 -3.86 -10.34
N GLU A 63 6.35 -5.13 -10.58
CA GLU A 63 7.37 -6.08 -10.97
C GLU A 63 8.04 -5.66 -12.27
N LYS A 64 7.22 -5.27 -13.22
CA LYS A 64 7.71 -4.81 -14.51
C LYS A 64 8.59 -3.59 -14.37
N LEU A 65 8.11 -2.64 -13.60
CA LEU A 65 8.86 -1.41 -13.38
C LEU A 65 10.18 -1.69 -12.69
N THR A 66 10.13 -2.55 -11.72
CA THR A 66 11.33 -2.89 -10.97
C THR A 66 12.35 -3.56 -11.86
N SER A 67 11.90 -4.46 -12.69
CA SER A 67 12.76 -5.15 -13.64
C SER A 67 13.42 -4.17 -14.58
N LYS A 68 12.63 -3.28 -15.13
CA LYS A 68 13.15 -2.27 -16.03
C LYS A 68 14.14 -1.37 -15.33
N THR A 69 13.79 -0.95 -14.14
CA THR A 69 14.66 -0.08 -13.38
C THR A 69 15.96 -0.77 -13.06
N ALA A 70 15.88 -2.02 -12.69
CA ALA A 70 17.07 -2.79 -12.39
C ALA A 70 17.97 -2.91 -13.59
N ASN A 71 17.37 -3.15 -14.75
CA ASN A 71 18.15 -3.25 -15.98
C ASN A 71 18.83 -1.94 -16.31
N LEU A 72 18.12 -0.88 -16.16
CA LEU A 72 18.69 0.44 -16.40
C LEU A 72 19.80 0.74 -15.43
N SER A 73 19.58 0.39 -14.22
CA SER A 73 20.58 0.58 -13.19
C SER A 73 21.86 -0.16 -13.52
N LEU A 74 21.70 -1.40 -13.90
CA LEU A 74 22.84 -2.22 -14.22
C LEU A 74 23.59 -1.71 -15.43
N SER A 75 22.88 -1.18 -16.38
CA SER A 75 23.55 -0.70 -17.58
C SER A 75 24.08 0.71 -17.41
N GLY A 76 23.42 1.49 -16.63
CA GLY A 76 23.85 2.86 -16.54
C GLY A 76 24.56 3.16 -15.29
N ALA A 77 24.45 2.43 -14.46
CA ALA A 77 24.94 2.68 -13.41
C ALA A 77 25.64 2.60 -12.58
N ARG A 78 25.48 2.66 -12.88
CA ARG A 78 25.89 2.62 -12.00
C ARG A 78 26.55 2.55 -11.86
#